data_715035d5c1235f9e3df3309e7f4a59cf
#
_entry.id   715035d5c1235f9e3df3309e7f4a59cf
#
_cell.length_a   1.000
_cell.length_b   1.000
_cell.length_c   1.000
_cell.angle_alpha   90.00
_cell.angle_beta   90.00
_cell.angle_gamma   90.00
#
_symmetry.space_group_name_H-M   'P 1'
#
loop_
_entity.id
_entity.type
_entity.pdbx_description
1 polymer ?
#
loop_
_entity_poly.entity_id
_entity_poly.type
_entity_poly.pdbx_seq_one_letter_code
_entity_poly.pdbx_strand_id
1 'polypeptide(L)'
;MRKPFLALCGLFAWLLLGIQLVHGQIVASTLPITDDLDRESLRLAIDRSISYLRKLPADRIVGEQPRQVSAGQVLTSLAALHRVLDRWSCWQCFVEEFQSRFELVPSSPDEQQREVLFTGYYQPVIESNLVETSEYRYPIYGKPTDLVALGGVAAGSDETARKISGRVEGEQFVPYYTRREIDHAKLLRGRGLEIAWVKDPIELFFLHIQGSGVLRLPDGRQVHIGYAGQNGRPYRSIGRLLIDQGKISQTEMSMQRLRRHLAENPEQRDEIMAHNESYVFFRATEGGPFGSLEVPVTAGRSIATDSRLFPKGAAALIYSESPVLNGAGRLIGWRPFVRFVLNQDTGGAIRGFQRADLYMGSGDDAGAHAGYMNSPGKIYFLMLKNSGRGALRR
;
A
#
# COMPACT_ATOMS: atom_id res chain seq x y z
N MET A 1 -29.94 -64.63 30.32
CA MET A 1 -28.91 -64.99 29.34
C MET A 1 -28.47 -63.67 28.65
N ARG A 2 -27.35 -63.05 29.10
CA ARG A 2 -26.81 -61.82 28.53
C ARG A 2 -25.50 -62.14 27.85
N LYS A 3 -25.37 -61.79 26.56
CA LYS A 3 -24.11 -61.88 25.79
C LYS A 3 -23.40 -60.53 25.86
N PRO A 4 -22.08 -60.49 26.08
CA PRO A 4 -21.31 -59.22 26.06
C PRO A 4 -20.86 -58.89 24.62
N PHE A 5 -20.92 -57.57 24.30
CA PHE A 5 -20.35 -56.96 23.11
C PHE A 5 -18.86 -56.68 23.33
N LEU A 6 -18.00 -57.18 22.47
CA LEU A 6 -16.59 -56.85 22.42
C LEU A 6 -16.41 -55.52 21.70
N ALA A 7 -15.84 -54.53 22.40
CA ALA A 7 -15.36 -53.29 21.81
C ALA A 7 -13.91 -53.46 21.33
N LEU A 8 -13.68 -53.24 20.05
CA LEU A 8 -12.36 -53.23 19.40
C LEU A 8 -11.77 -51.82 19.55
N CYS A 9 -10.79 -51.62 20.44
CA CYS A 9 -10.02 -50.40 20.53
C CYS A 9 -8.91 -50.41 19.48
N GLY A 10 -9.04 -49.55 18.46
CA GLY A 10 -7.96 -49.25 17.52
C GLY A 10 -6.98 -48.28 18.12
N LEU A 11 -5.73 -48.71 18.32
CA LEU A 11 -4.60 -47.83 18.70
C LEU A 11 -4.20 -46.97 17.52
N PHE A 12 -4.44 -45.67 17.62
CA PHE A 12 -3.78 -44.66 16.78
C PHE A 12 -2.46 -44.29 17.47
N ALA A 13 -1.36 -44.75 16.91
CA ALA A 13 -0.03 -44.32 17.34
C ALA A 13 0.28 -42.93 16.84
N TRP A 14 0.31 -41.94 17.73
CA TRP A 14 0.84 -40.61 17.46
C TRP A 14 2.35 -40.65 17.51
N LEU A 15 2.99 -40.49 16.34
CA LEU A 15 4.43 -40.23 16.26
C LEU A 15 4.67 -38.79 16.75
N LEU A 16 5.06 -38.66 18.01
CA LEU A 16 5.62 -37.40 18.55
C LEU A 16 7.06 -37.29 18.00
N LEU A 17 7.24 -36.50 16.95
CA LEU A 17 8.55 -35.95 16.60
C LEU A 17 8.93 -34.92 17.66
N GLY A 18 9.95 -35.26 18.45
CA GLY A 18 10.51 -34.37 19.46
C GLY A 18 11.08 -33.09 18.83
N ILE A 19 10.47 -31.97 19.12
CA ILE A 19 11.02 -30.63 18.84
C ILE A 19 12.00 -30.31 19.95
N GLN A 20 13.30 -30.40 19.64
CA GLN A 20 14.32 -29.83 20.53
C GLN A 20 14.27 -28.31 20.43
N LEU A 21 13.90 -27.66 21.52
CA LEU A 21 14.03 -26.21 21.72
C LEU A 21 15.52 -25.85 21.82
N VAL A 22 16.10 -25.41 20.72
CA VAL A 22 17.37 -24.68 20.69
C VAL A 22 17.04 -23.20 20.61
N HIS A 23 17.63 -22.46 21.55
CA HIS A 23 17.45 -21.03 21.77
C HIS A 23 17.43 -20.17 20.49
N GLY A 24 16.35 -19.47 20.24
CA GLY A 24 16.36 -18.09 19.76
C GLY A 24 16.63 -17.80 18.28
N GLN A 25 16.64 -18.77 17.38
CA GLN A 25 16.63 -18.52 15.93
C GLN A 25 15.57 -19.43 15.29
N ILE A 26 14.34 -18.93 15.16
CA ILE A 26 13.39 -19.51 14.20
C ILE A 26 13.92 -19.14 12.81
N VAL A 27 14.69 -20.06 12.26
CA VAL A 27 15.21 -19.98 10.91
C VAL A 27 14.01 -19.96 9.96
N ALA A 28 13.86 -18.88 9.20
CA ALA A 28 12.92 -18.77 8.06
C ALA A 28 13.23 -19.78 6.93
N SER A 29 13.92 -20.87 7.23
CA SER A 29 14.40 -21.88 6.29
C SER A 29 13.31 -22.84 5.78
N THR A 30 12.09 -22.71 6.27
CA THR A 30 10.95 -23.57 5.83
C THR A 30 9.93 -22.85 4.95
N LEU A 31 10.06 -21.51 4.77
CA LEU A 31 9.11 -20.77 3.94
C LEU A 31 9.44 -21.01 2.44
N PRO A 32 8.46 -21.39 1.63
CA PRO A 32 8.69 -21.59 0.20
C PRO A 32 9.07 -20.25 -0.45
N ILE A 33 10.18 -20.24 -1.17
CA ILE A 33 10.57 -19.09 -1.99
C ILE A 33 10.04 -19.38 -3.39
N THR A 34 8.97 -18.68 -3.75
CA THR A 34 8.36 -18.71 -5.08
C THR A 34 7.97 -17.30 -5.49
N ASP A 35 7.61 -17.14 -6.76
CA ASP A 35 7.07 -15.89 -7.27
C ASP A 35 6.03 -16.21 -8.34
N ASP A 36 4.84 -15.62 -8.24
CA ASP A 36 3.72 -15.88 -9.13
C ASP A 36 3.64 -14.91 -10.32
N LEU A 37 4.60 -13.98 -10.43
CA LEU A 37 4.71 -13.02 -11.53
C LEU A 37 6.03 -13.21 -12.31
N ASP A 38 6.12 -12.50 -13.42
CA ASP A 38 7.27 -12.54 -14.32
C ASP A 38 8.51 -11.81 -13.76
N ARG A 39 9.67 -12.19 -14.28
CA ARG A 39 10.97 -11.61 -13.92
C ARG A 39 11.06 -10.13 -14.27
N GLU A 40 10.50 -9.72 -15.40
CA GLU A 40 10.70 -8.38 -15.95
C GLU A 40 9.98 -7.32 -15.11
N SER A 41 8.79 -7.64 -14.60
CA SER A 41 8.09 -6.77 -13.66
C SER A 41 8.87 -6.57 -12.36
N LEU A 42 9.55 -7.62 -11.85
CA LEU A 42 10.40 -7.49 -10.67
C LEU A 42 11.66 -6.67 -10.96
N ARG A 43 12.32 -6.90 -12.10
CA ARG A 43 13.48 -6.13 -12.54
C ARG A 43 13.13 -4.64 -12.65
N LEU A 44 12.01 -4.32 -13.31
CA LEU A 44 11.54 -2.95 -13.45
C LEU A 44 11.30 -2.27 -12.10
N ALA A 45 10.67 -2.98 -11.15
CA ALA A 45 10.42 -2.44 -9.82
C ALA A 45 11.72 -2.21 -9.04
N ILE A 46 12.71 -3.10 -9.17
CA ILE A 46 14.04 -2.95 -8.58
C ILE A 46 14.74 -1.71 -9.17
N ASP A 47 14.75 -1.55 -10.49
CA ASP A 47 15.40 -0.42 -11.18
C ASP A 47 14.81 0.92 -10.73
N ARG A 48 13.49 0.99 -10.53
CA ARG A 48 12.78 2.15 -9.99
C ARG A 48 13.24 2.48 -8.56
N SER A 49 13.35 1.48 -7.70
CA SER A 49 13.89 1.67 -6.33
C SER A 49 15.36 2.12 -6.34
N ILE A 50 16.18 1.52 -7.20
CA ILE A 50 17.59 1.92 -7.39
C ILE A 50 17.66 3.39 -7.82
N SER A 51 16.80 3.83 -8.75
CA SER A 51 16.80 5.22 -9.24
C SER A 51 16.48 6.24 -8.13
N TYR A 52 15.59 5.88 -7.20
CA TYR A 52 15.31 6.67 -6.01
C TYR A 52 16.49 6.71 -5.05
N LEU A 53 17.01 5.53 -4.67
CA LEU A 53 18.06 5.42 -3.65
C LEU A 53 19.38 6.10 -4.07
N ARG A 54 19.68 6.13 -5.37
CA ARG A 54 20.86 6.84 -5.92
C ARG A 54 20.83 8.36 -5.73
N LYS A 55 19.65 8.93 -5.48
CA LYS A 55 19.49 10.38 -5.21
C LYS A 55 19.76 10.72 -3.73
N LEU A 56 19.89 9.72 -2.87
CA LEU A 56 20.08 9.90 -1.43
C LEU A 56 21.56 9.75 -1.04
N PRO A 57 22.02 10.44 0.02
CA PRO A 57 23.28 10.11 0.68
C PRO A 57 23.30 8.65 1.12
N ALA A 58 24.42 7.95 0.95
CA ALA A 58 24.52 6.51 1.22
C ALA A 58 24.30 6.14 2.70
N ASP A 59 24.61 7.03 3.61
CA ASP A 59 24.44 6.91 5.06
C ASP A 59 23.04 7.30 5.55
N ARG A 60 22.21 7.91 4.68
CA ARG A 60 20.84 8.29 5.01
C ARG A 60 20.04 7.08 5.48
N ILE A 61 19.51 7.12 6.70
CA ILE A 61 18.61 6.09 7.22
C ILE A 61 17.28 6.17 6.46
N VAL A 62 16.86 5.04 5.91
CA VAL A 62 15.63 4.90 5.11
C VAL A 62 14.61 3.95 5.73
N GLY A 63 14.94 3.32 6.86
CA GLY A 63 14.04 2.46 7.63
C GLY A 63 14.61 2.13 8.99
N GLU A 64 13.72 2.04 9.98
CA GLU A 64 14.05 1.69 11.38
C GLU A 64 13.77 0.21 11.68
N GLN A 65 12.81 -0.38 10.98
CA GLN A 65 12.33 -1.74 11.20
C GLN A 65 12.42 -2.58 9.91
N PRO A 66 12.63 -3.89 10.03
CA PRO A 66 12.87 -4.70 11.25
C PRO A 66 14.20 -4.43 11.93
N ARG A 67 15.09 -3.74 11.27
CA ARG A 67 16.35 -3.16 11.79
C ARG A 67 16.68 -1.88 11.02
N GLN A 68 17.42 -0.99 11.66
CA GLN A 68 17.85 0.25 11.03
C GLN A 68 18.74 -0.03 9.81
N VAL A 69 18.39 0.57 8.66
CA VAL A 69 19.12 0.41 7.41
C VAL A 69 19.31 1.75 6.70
N SER A 70 20.47 1.91 6.07
CA SER A 70 20.78 3.09 5.25
C SER A 70 20.43 2.86 3.76
N ALA A 71 20.33 3.96 3.01
CA ALA A 71 20.11 3.95 1.56
C ALA A 71 21.19 3.13 0.83
N GLY A 72 22.45 3.24 1.23
CA GLY A 72 23.56 2.46 0.67
C GLY A 72 23.42 0.96 0.91
N GLN A 73 22.94 0.56 2.08
CA GLN A 73 22.70 -0.86 2.39
C GLN A 73 21.56 -1.43 1.55
N VAL A 74 20.45 -0.69 1.42
CA VAL A 74 19.31 -1.10 0.56
C VAL A 74 19.77 -1.15 -0.90
N LEU A 75 20.50 -0.15 -1.38
CA LEU A 75 21.02 -0.12 -2.74
C LEU A 75 21.92 -1.32 -3.04
N THR A 76 22.80 -1.69 -2.11
CA THR A 76 23.68 -2.86 -2.23
C THR A 76 22.87 -4.15 -2.28
N SER A 77 21.82 -4.27 -1.45
CA SER A 77 20.91 -5.42 -1.45
C SER A 77 20.15 -5.53 -2.77
N LEU A 78 19.63 -4.43 -3.31
CA LEU A 78 18.94 -4.43 -4.60
C LEU A 78 19.86 -4.77 -5.76
N ALA A 79 21.08 -4.25 -5.77
CA ALA A 79 22.09 -4.60 -6.79
C ALA A 79 22.48 -6.08 -6.74
N ALA A 80 22.50 -6.69 -5.55
CA ALA A 80 22.72 -8.12 -5.41
C ALA A 80 21.51 -8.92 -5.91
N LEU A 81 20.28 -8.52 -5.55
CA LEU A 81 19.06 -9.16 -6.01
C LEU A 81 18.94 -9.09 -7.54
N HIS A 82 19.24 -7.93 -8.12
CA HIS A 82 19.21 -7.74 -9.58
C HIS A 82 20.13 -8.74 -10.31
N ARG A 83 21.31 -9.03 -9.76
CA ARG A 83 22.22 -10.07 -10.30
C ARG A 83 21.68 -11.48 -10.14
N VAL A 84 21.03 -11.78 -9.01
CA VAL A 84 20.43 -13.10 -8.77
C VAL A 84 19.30 -13.39 -9.76
N LEU A 85 18.59 -12.35 -10.27
CA LEU A 85 17.56 -12.48 -11.31
C LEU A 85 18.08 -13.10 -12.61
N ASP A 86 19.38 -13.06 -12.89
CA ASP A 86 19.95 -13.72 -14.08
C ASP A 86 19.84 -15.25 -14.00
N ARG A 87 19.59 -15.80 -12.81
CA ARG A 87 19.32 -17.23 -12.58
C ARG A 87 17.85 -17.62 -12.70
N TRP A 88 16.94 -16.68 -12.96
CA TRP A 88 15.49 -16.87 -12.96
C TRP A 88 14.99 -18.03 -13.84
N SER A 89 15.63 -18.30 -14.96
CA SER A 89 15.28 -19.41 -15.85
C SER A 89 15.52 -20.79 -15.24
N CYS A 90 16.42 -20.90 -14.25
CA CYS A 90 16.62 -22.07 -13.41
C CYS A 90 16.16 -21.72 -12.00
N TRP A 91 14.88 -21.97 -11.68
CA TRP A 91 14.31 -21.53 -10.41
C TRP A 91 15.06 -22.08 -9.19
N GLN A 92 15.48 -23.33 -9.23
CA GLN A 92 16.29 -23.91 -8.15
C GLN A 92 17.63 -23.17 -8.01
N CYS A 93 18.31 -22.88 -9.13
CA CYS A 93 19.57 -22.09 -9.10
C CYS A 93 19.34 -20.68 -8.52
N PHE A 94 18.20 -20.05 -8.85
CA PHE A 94 17.81 -18.78 -8.28
C PHE A 94 17.64 -18.89 -6.76
N VAL A 95 16.88 -19.86 -6.28
CA VAL A 95 16.60 -20.04 -4.85
C VAL A 95 17.88 -20.35 -4.08
N GLU A 96 18.76 -21.21 -4.59
CA GLU A 96 20.04 -21.54 -3.95
C GLU A 96 20.94 -20.29 -3.83
N GLU A 97 21.10 -19.52 -4.92
CA GLU A 97 21.89 -18.29 -4.89
C GLU A 97 21.24 -17.22 -4.01
N PHE A 98 19.92 -17.06 -4.07
CA PHE A 98 19.18 -16.17 -3.20
C PHE A 98 19.40 -16.51 -1.72
N GLN A 99 19.19 -17.76 -1.33
CA GLN A 99 19.40 -18.23 0.05
C GLN A 99 20.84 -18.11 0.52
N SER A 100 21.81 -18.23 -0.38
CA SER A 100 23.21 -18.04 -0.03
C SER A 100 23.54 -16.58 0.34
N ARG A 101 22.86 -15.61 -0.28
CA ARG A 101 23.14 -14.17 -0.15
C ARG A 101 22.23 -13.43 0.81
N PHE A 102 20.95 -13.85 0.91
CA PHE A 102 19.93 -13.12 1.64
C PHE A 102 19.42 -13.88 2.86
N GLU A 103 19.07 -13.13 3.87
CA GLU A 103 18.18 -13.54 4.94
C GLU A 103 16.82 -12.87 4.78
N LEU A 104 15.76 -13.56 5.16
CA LEU A 104 14.41 -13.06 5.22
C LEU A 104 14.10 -12.62 6.65
N VAL A 105 13.97 -11.31 6.87
CA VAL A 105 13.74 -10.74 8.18
C VAL A 105 12.26 -10.34 8.29
N PRO A 106 11.50 -10.89 9.26
CA PRO A 106 10.08 -10.58 9.39
C PRO A 106 9.86 -9.10 9.66
N SER A 107 8.73 -8.55 9.19
CA SER A 107 8.37 -7.13 9.33
C SER A 107 8.35 -6.65 10.78
N SER A 108 8.01 -7.52 11.74
CA SER A 108 8.04 -7.22 13.17
C SER A 108 8.90 -8.22 13.94
N PRO A 109 9.68 -7.76 14.92
CA PRO A 109 10.35 -8.65 15.88
C PRO A 109 9.32 -9.36 16.80
N ASP A 110 8.20 -8.71 17.07
CA ASP A 110 7.09 -9.27 17.84
C ASP A 110 6.28 -10.25 17.00
N GLU A 111 6.23 -11.49 17.43
CA GLU A 111 5.54 -12.57 16.71
C GLU A 111 4.03 -12.31 16.54
N GLN A 112 3.40 -11.68 17.53
CA GLN A 112 1.98 -11.33 17.52
C GLN A 112 1.66 -10.22 16.47
N GLN A 113 2.66 -9.43 16.06
CA GLN A 113 2.53 -8.36 15.08
C GLN A 113 3.02 -8.76 13.66
N ARG A 114 3.38 -10.02 13.45
CA ARG A 114 3.88 -10.50 12.13
C ARG A 114 2.77 -10.74 11.11
N GLU A 115 1.53 -10.88 11.55
CA GLU A 115 0.40 -10.94 10.63
C GLU A 115 0.09 -9.52 10.11
N VAL A 116 0.05 -9.40 8.79
CA VAL A 116 -0.17 -8.14 8.08
C VAL A 116 -1.45 -8.26 7.29
N LEU A 117 -2.36 -7.30 7.46
CA LEU A 117 -3.51 -7.17 6.61
C LEU A 117 -3.10 -6.52 5.29
N PHE A 118 -3.23 -7.25 4.19
CA PHE A 118 -3.04 -6.73 2.84
C PHE A 118 -4.36 -6.22 2.27
N THR A 119 -4.37 -4.97 1.83
CA THR A 119 -5.43 -4.41 0.98
C THR A 119 -4.86 -4.00 -0.36
N GLY A 120 -5.73 -3.77 -1.35
CA GLY A 120 -5.32 -3.35 -2.67
C GLY A 120 -5.57 -1.86 -2.90
N TYR A 121 -4.70 -1.25 -3.68
CA TYR A 121 -4.96 0.06 -4.28
C TYR A 121 -4.66 0.02 -5.78
N TYR A 122 -5.22 0.97 -6.53
CA TYR A 122 -5.12 1.01 -7.97
C TYR A 122 -5.19 2.45 -8.48
N GLN A 123 -4.89 2.64 -9.75
CA GLN A 123 -5.08 3.93 -10.41
C GLN A 123 -6.41 3.91 -11.19
N PRO A 124 -7.45 4.63 -10.74
CA PRO A 124 -8.72 4.70 -11.45
C PRO A 124 -8.57 5.45 -12.79
N VAL A 125 -9.36 5.04 -13.78
CA VAL A 125 -9.58 5.77 -15.01
C VAL A 125 -10.97 6.40 -14.93
N ILE A 126 -11.06 7.73 -14.94
CA ILE A 126 -12.28 8.46 -14.64
C ILE A 126 -12.67 9.37 -15.79
N GLU A 127 -13.93 9.29 -16.22
CA GLU A 127 -14.52 10.22 -17.19
C GLU A 127 -14.50 11.63 -16.63
N SER A 128 -13.91 12.56 -17.36
CA SER A 128 -13.64 13.91 -16.87
C SER A 128 -13.66 14.94 -17.99
N ASN A 129 -13.73 16.22 -17.64
CA ASN A 129 -13.61 17.33 -18.57
C ASN A 129 -12.69 18.41 -17.97
N LEU A 130 -11.98 19.16 -18.81
CA LEU A 130 -11.16 20.28 -18.38
C LEU A 130 -11.97 21.56 -18.12
N VAL A 131 -13.24 21.56 -18.50
CA VAL A 131 -14.18 22.68 -18.32
C VAL A 131 -15.40 22.18 -17.58
N GLU A 132 -15.91 23.01 -16.65
CA GLU A 132 -17.19 22.71 -15.96
C GLU A 132 -18.34 22.72 -16.96
N THR A 133 -19.22 21.72 -16.86
CA THR A 133 -20.46 21.63 -17.65
C THR A 133 -21.63 21.21 -16.74
N SER A 134 -22.85 21.12 -17.29
CA SER A 134 -23.99 20.59 -16.56
C SER A 134 -23.80 19.13 -16.12
N GLU A 135 -23.00 18.36 -16.82
CA GLU A 135 -22.68 16.96 -16.55
C GLU A 135 -21.44 16.80 -15.65
N TYR A 136 -20.36 17.53 -15.98
CA TYR A 136 -19.09 17.50 -15.23
C TYR A 136 -19.06 18.65 -14.24
N ARG A 137 -19.48 18.40 -12.99
CA ARG A 137 -19.77 19.44 -11.97
C ARG A 137 -18.88 19.39 -10.73
N TYR A 138 -18.20 18.25 -10.51
CA TYR A 138 -17.42 18.02 -9.30
C TYR A 138 -15.95 18.28 -9.60
N PRO A 139 -15.36 19.35 -9.03
CA PRO A 139 -14.01 19.76 -9.37
C PRO A 139 -12.94 18.87 -8.74
N ILE A 140 -11.90 18.60 -9.50
CA ILE A 140 -10.62 18.07 -9.00
C ILE A 140 -9.73 19.27 -8.75
N TYR A 141 -9.27 19.49 -7.51
CA TYR A 141 -8.47 20.65 -7.15
C TYR A 141 -6.97 20.36 -7.19
N GLY A 142 -6.22 21.32 -7.71
CA GLY A 142 -4.80 21.49 -7.52
C GLY A 142 -4.45 21.89 -6.08
N LYS A 143 -3.17 21.79 -5.72
CA LYS A 143 -2.72 22.17 -4.39
C LYS A 143 -2.86 23.69 -4.19
N PRO A 144 -3.61 24.15 -3.17
CA PRO A 144 -3.75 25.55 -2.85
C PRO A 144 -2.42 26.19 -2.42
N THR A 145 -2.20 27.45 -2.83
CA THR A 145 -0.98 28.20 -2.49
C THR A 145 -0.94 28.60 -1.01
N ASP A 146 -2.10 28.74 -0.37
CA ASP A 146 -2.27 29.04 1.05
C ASP A 146 -2.20 27.79 1.96
N LEU A 147 -2.01 26.61 1.36
CA LEU A 147 -1.78 25.38 2.12
C LEU A 147 -0.31 25.31 2.55
N VAL A 148 -0.06 25.64 3.80
CA VAL A 148 1.26 25.66 4.42
C VAL A 148 1.48 24.39 5.22
N ALA A 149 2.64 23.76 5.06
CA ALA A 149 3.08 22.65 5.91
C ALA A 149 4.13 23.18 6.90
N LEU A 150 3.79 23.22 8.19
CA LEU A 150 4.76 23.49 9.23
C LEU A 150 5.51 22.19 9.53
N GLY A 151 6.79 22.15 9.17
CA GLY A 151 7.72 21.13 9.64
C GLY A 151 8.19 21.53 11.03
N GLY A 152 7.90 20.74 12.05
CA GLY A 152 8.55 20.91 13.34
C GLY A 152 10.02 20.57 13.21
N VAL A 153 10.89 21.58 13.10
CA VAL A 153 12.32 21.45 13.39
C VAL A 153 12.46 21.58 14.91
N ALA A 154 12.21 20.50 15.63
CA ALA A 154 12.74 20.39 16.96
C ALA A 154 14.25 20.13 16.81
N ALA A 155 15.06 21.08 17.19
CA ALA A 155 16.51 20.92 17.27
C ALA A 155 16.79 19.67 18.14
N GLY A 156 17.29 18.59 17.54
CA GLY A 156 17.84 17.44 18.24
C GLY A 156 17.01 16.17 18.30
N SER A 157 15.86 16.05 17.63
CA SER A 157 15.12 14.81 17.59
C SER A 157 14.31 14.65 16.32
N ASP A 158 14.55 13.52 15.65
CA ASP A 158 13.65 12.78 14.80
C ASP A 158 12.87 13.55 13.72
N GLU A 159 13.25 13.36 12.46
CA GLU A 159 12.57 13.82 11.24
C GLU A 159 11.10 13.33 11.13
N THR A 160 10.58 12.71 12.17
CA THR A 160 9.20 12.25 12.34
C THR A 160 8.24 13.33 12.85
N ALA A 161 8.71 14.57 13.03
CA ALA A 161 7.83 15.68 13.37
C ALA A 161 6.70 15.77 12.33
N ARG A 162 5.47 15.51 12.77
CA ARG A 162 4.25 15.59 11.96
C ARG A 162 4.26 16.90 11.20
N LYS A 163 4.37 16.85 9.88
CA LYS A 163 4.05 18.01 9.04
C LYS A 163 2.58 18.33 9.28
N ILE A 164 2.33 19.38 10.05
CA ILE A 164 0.98 19.87 10.28
C ILE A 164 0.64 20.76 9.09
N SER A 165 -0.31 20.34 8.26
CA SER A 165 -0.82 21.15 7.16
C SER A 165 -1.95 22.04 7.65
N GLY A 166 -1.92 23.31 7.28
CA GLY A 166 -2.90 24.31 7.64
C GLY A 166 -2.80 25.54 6.74
N ARG A 167 -3.39 26.62 7.17
CA ARG A 167 -3.30 27.94 6.53
C ARG A 167 -3.07 29.03 7.56
N VAL A 168 -2.66 30.20 7.12
CA VAL A 168 -2.50 31.36 7.98
C VAL A 168 -3.74 32.26 7.82
N GLU A 169 -4.41 32.56 8.92
CA GLU A 169 -5.49 33.54 9.01
C GLU A 169 -5.04 34.68 9.95
N GLY A 170 -4.77 35.87 9.37
CA GLY A 170 -4.13 36.92 10.11
C GLY A 170 -2.75 36.50 10.59
N GLU A 171 -2.51 36.48 11.90
CA GLU A 171 -1.27 36.02 12.53
C GLU A 171 -1.34 34.57 13.05
N GLN A 172 -2.46 33.89 12.86
CA GLN A 172 -2.69 32.57 13.43
C GLN A 172 -2.57 31.47 12.38
N PHE A 173 -1.88 30.37 12.73
CA PHE A 173 -1.89 29.15 11.97
C PHE A 173 -3.09 28.30 12.39
N VAL A 174 -4.01 28.05 11.45
CA VAL A 174 -5.22 27.27 11.65
C VAL A 174 -5.23 26.02 10.77
N PRO A 175 -5.93 24.95 11.18
CA PRO A 175 -6.09 23.77 10.34
C PRO A 175 -6.71 24.14 8.98
N TYR A 176 -6.28 23.43 7.92
CA TYR A 176 -6.88 23.65 6.61
C TYR A 176 -8.34 23.18 6.57
N TYR A 177 -9.06 23.60 5.54
CA TYR A 177 -10.47 23.26 5.35
C TYR A 177 -10.71 21.76 5.35
N THR A 178 -11.78 21.32 5.98
CA THR A 178 -12.29 19.93 5.96
C THR A 178 -12.91 19.61 4.59
N ARG A 179 -13.14 18.33 4.30
CA ARG A 179 -13.88 17.88 3.11
C ARG A 179 -15.24 18.57 3.03
N ARG A 180 -15.99 18.66 4.13
CA ARG A 180 -17.30 19.35 4.16
C ARG A 180 -17.21 20.79 3.71
N GLU A 181 -16.22 21.53 4.20
CA GLU A 181 -16.03 22.94 3.84
C GLU A 181 -15.61 23.09 2.36
N ILE A 182 -14.83 22.14 1.84
CA ILE A 182 -14.40 22.19 0.44
C ILE A 182 -15.55 21.80 -0.50
N ASP A 183 -16.23 20.65 -0.25
CA ASP A 183 -17.21 20.05 -1.16
C ASP A 183 -18.59 20.73 -1.04
N HIS A 184 -19.05 21.04 0.19
CA HIS A 184 -20.40 21.61 0.42
C HIS A 184 -20.39 23.14 0.54
N ALA A 185 -19.53 23.70 1.37
CA ALA A 185 -19.42 25.16 1.48
C ALA A 185 -18.65 25.78 0.28
N LYS A 186 -18.04 24.94 -0.58
CA LYS A 186 -17.35 25.33 -1.82
C LYS A 186 -16.27 26.38 -1.64
N LEU A 187 -15.54 26.34 -0.50
CA LEU A 187 -14.58 27.38 -0.13
C LEU A 187 -13.36 27.51 -1.06
N LEU A 188 -13.13 26.53 -1.94
CA LEU A 188 -12.07 26.58 -2.95
C LEU A 188 -12.58 26.96 -4.34
N ARG A 189 -13.90 27.00 -4.56
CA ARG A 189 -14.48 27.26 -5.88
C ARG A 189 -14.15 28.67 -6.37
N GLY A 190 -13.76 28.75 -7.66
CA GLY A 190 -13.45 30.02 -8.30
C GLY A 190 -12.11 30.62 -7.87
N ARG A 191 -11.26 29.85 -7.15
CA ARG A 191 -9.91 30.30 -6.77
C ARG A 191 -8.85 29.95 -7.83
N GLY A 192 -9.26 29.42 -9.00
CA GLY A 192 -8.35 29.01 -10.07
C GLY A 192 -7.56 27.75 -9.73
N LEU A 193 -8.10 26.92 -8.85
CA LEU A 193 -7.48 25.67 -8.39
C LEU A 193 -8.04 24.43 -9.10
N GLU A 194 -9.11 24.60 -9.87
CA GLU A 194 -9.79 23.52 -10.57
C GLU A 194 -8.94 23.08 -11.77
N ILE A 195 -8.48 21.80 -11.76
CA ILE A 195 -7.66 21.23 -12.84
C ILE A 195 -8.50 20.38 -13.82
N ALA A 196 -9.63 19.87 -13.36
CA ALA A 196 -10.61 19.15 -14.14
C ALA A 196 -11.91 19.00 -13.35
N TRP A 197 -12.95 18.47 -14.00
CA TRP A 197 -14.26 18.17 -13.41
C TRP A 197 -14.68 16.75 -13.74
N VAL A 198 -15.34 16.07 -12.79
CA VAL A 198 -15.91 14.72 -12.98
C VAL A 198 -17.43 14.73 -12.81
N LYS A 199 -18.08 13.67 -13.31
CA LYS A 199 -19.53 13.52 -13.28
C LYS A 199 -20.06 13.06 -11.92
N ASP A 200 -19.32 12.17 -11.26
CA ASP A 200 -19.76 11.43 -10.09
C ASP A 200 -18.91 11.81 -8.85
N PRO A 201 -19.54 12.33 -7.79
CA PRO A 201 -18.85 12.65 -6.54
C PRO A 201 -18.30 11.41 -5.82
N ILE A 202 -18.88 10.21 -6.06
CA ILE A 202 -18.37 8.96 -5.50
C ILE A 202 -17.03 8.63 -6.14
N GLU A 203 -16.90 8.76 -7.48
CA GLU A 203 -15.64 8.56 -8.18
C GLU A 203 -14.56 9.55 -7.68
N LEU A 204 -14.93 10.82 -7.50
CA LEU A 204 -14.04 11.83 -6.94
C LEU A 204 -13.57 11.47 -5.52
N PHE A 205 -14.49 11.02 -4.68
CA PHE A 205 -14.17 10.58 -3.32
C PHE A 205 -13.15 9.44 -3.33
N PHE A 206 -13.37 8.42 -4.16
CA PHE A 206 -12.43 7.30 -4.27
C PHE A 206 -11.11 7.70 -4.93
N LEU A 207 -11.09 8.65 -5.86
CA LEU A 207 -9.86 9.24 -6.41
C LEU A 207 -8.99 9.84 -5.29
N HIS A 208 -9.59 10.56 -4.33
CA HIS A 208 -8.87 11.07 -3.16
C HIS A 208 -8.31 9.95 -2.26
N ILE A 209 -8.98 8.81 -2.18
CA ILE A 209 -8.47 7.64 -1.43
C ILE A 209 -7.27 7.02 -2.15
N GLN A 210 -7.34 6.89 -3.50
CA GLN A 210 -6.28 6.28 -4.30
C GLN A 210 -5.06 7.21 -4.47
N GLY A 211 -5.24 8.53 -4.43
CA GLY A 211 -4.17 9.52 -4.51
C GLY A 211 -3.60 9.76 -5.92
N SER A 212 -4.01 9.00 -6.91
CA SER A 212 -3.67 9.18 -8.34
C SER A 212 -4.78 8.67 -9.24
N GLY A 213 -4.83 9.13 -10.50
CA GLY A 213 -5.82 8.71 -11.47
C GLY A 213 -5.42 9.02 -12.91
N VAL A 214 -6.18 8.48 -13.85
CA VAL A 214 -6.15 8.84 -15.26
C VAL A 214 -7.48 9.50 -15.59
N LEU A 215 -7.44 10.73 -16.03
CA LEU A 215 -8.60 11.48 -16.51
C LEU A 215 -8.80 11.17 -17.98
N ARG A 216 -9.92 10.56 -18.35
CA ARG A 216 -10.31 10.34 -19.75
C ARG A 216 -11.19 11.51 -20.19
N LEU A 217 -10.69 12.29 -21.14
CA LEU A 217 -11.38 13.44 -21.70
C LEU A 217 -12.38 13.02 -22.79
N PRO A 218 -13.38 13.87 -23.12
CA PRO A 218 -14.38 13.55 -24.16
C PRO A 218 -13.79 13.32 -25.55
N ASP A 219 -12.62 13.89 -25.84
CA ASP A 219 -11.88 13.69 -27.10
C ASP A 219 -11.00 12.43 -27.12
N GLY A 220 -11.06 11.61 -26.05
CA GLY A 220 -10.29 10.37 -25.89
C GLY A 220 -8.88 10.57 -25.34
N ARG A 221 -8.40 11.81 -25.19
CA ARG A 221 -7.10 12.07 -24.52
C ARG A 221 -7.13 11.62 -23.08
N GLN A 222 -5.98 11.21 -22.59
CA GLN A 222 -5.78 10.83 -21.19
C GLN A 222 -4.79 11.79 -20.51
N VAL A 223 -5.15 12.25 -19.33
CA VAL A 223 -4.30 13.09 -18.48
C VAL A 223 -4.03 12.33 -17.18
N HIS A 224 -2.78 12.03 -16.91
CA HIS A 224 -2.38 11.43 -15.66
C HIS A 224 -2.33 12.50 -14.56
N ILE A 225 -2.92 12.17 -13.41
CA ILE A 225 -2.84 13.02 -12.22
C ILE A 225 -2.30 12.22 -11.03
N GLY A 226 -1.52 12.89 -10.21
CA GLY A 226 -0.90 12.32 -9.02
C GLY A 226 -1.04 13.26 -7.83
N TYR A 227 -0.73 12.74 -6.67
CA TYR A 227 -0.75 13.45 -5.40
C TYR A 227 0.11 14.72 -5.43
N ALA A 228 -0.46 15.85 -5.00
CA ALA A 228 0.25 17.13 -4.83
C ALA A 228 0.28 17.60 -3.37
N GLY A 229 -0.61 17.09 -2.54
CA GLY A 229 -0.71 17.45 -1.14
C GLY A 229 -2.04 17.00 -0.53
N GLN A 230 -2.17 17.20 0.78
CA GLN A 230 -3.41 16.94 1.50
C GLN A 230 -3.66 18.06 2.53
N ASN A 231 -4.92 18.21 2.93
CA ASN A 231 -5.35 19.24 3.86
C ASN A 231 -4.87 19.06 5.33
N GLY A 232 -4.15 17.98 5.64
CA GLY A 232 -3.65 17.69 6.98
C GLY A 232 -4.69 17.15 7.96
N ARG A 233 -5.96 17.03 7.56
CA ARG A 233 -7.00 16.40 8.37
C ARG A 233 -6.79 14.89 8.44
N PRO A 234 -7.13 14.25 9.58
CA PRO A 234 -6.99 12.81 9.74
C PRO A 234 -7.90 12.06 8.78
N TYR A 235 -7.40 10.97 8.24
CA TYR A 235 -8.22 10.01 7.51
C TYR A 235 -9.16 9.28 8.47
N ARG A 236 -10.46 9.25 8.12
CA ARG A 236 -11.48 8.49 8.83
C ARG A 236 -12.20 7.57 7.85
N SER A 237 -12.15 6.26 8.13
CA SER A 237 -12.74 5.26 7.24
C SER A 237 -14.27 5.31 7.26
N ILE A 238 -14.88 5.64 6.12
CA ILE A 238 -16.34 5.57 5.96
C ILE A 238 -16.84 4.12 5.93
N GLY A 239 -16.01 3.16 5.52
CA GLY A 239 -16.32 1.74 5.62
C GLY A 239 -16.47 1.32 7.08
N ARG A 240 -15.57 1.74 7.96
CA ARG A 240 -15.68 1.49 9.40
C ARG A 240 -16.92 2.14 10.00
N LEU A 241 -17.22 3.39 9.62
CA LEU A 241 -18.43 4.07 10.03
C LEU A 241 -19.70 3.25 9.73
N LEU A 242 -19.79 2.72 8.49
CA LEU A 242 -20.98 1.96 8.08
C LEU A 242 -21.09 0.59 8.76
N ILE A 243 -19.95 -0.03 9.09
CA ILE A 243 -19.92 -1.25 9.92
C ILE A 243 -20.41 -0.93 11.35
N ASP A 244 -19.85 0.09 11.97
CA ASP A 244 -20.22 0.49 13.35
C ASP A 244 -21.68 0.91 13.46
N GLN A 245 -22.27 1.42 12.38
CA GLN A 245 -23.71 1.74 12.27
C GLN A 245 -24.59 0.52 11.89
N GLY A 246 -24.01 -0.65 11.68
CA GLY A 246 -24.75 -1.86 11.27
C GLY A 246 -25.34 -1.80 9.86
N LYS A 247 -24.90 -0.85 9.01
CA LYS A 247 -25.40 -0.67 7.63
C LYS A 247 -24.77 -1.64 6.63
N ILE A 248 -23.56 -2.07 6.89
CA ILE A 248 -22.84 -3.08 6.11
C ILE A 248 -22.14 -4.01 7.10
N SER A 249 -22.29 -5.33 6.92
CA SER A 249 -21.58 -6.28 7.76
C SER A 249 -20.07 -6.28 7.45
N GLN A 250 -19.24 -6.62 8.44
CA GLN A 250 -17.79 -6.69 8.27
C GLN A 250 -17.39 -7.71 7.18
N THR A 251 -18.13 -8.80 7.06
CA THR A 251 -17.88 -9.86 6.07
C THR A 251 -18.23 -9.47 4.64
N GLU A 252 -19.18 -8.52 4.46
CA GLU A 252 -19.58 -8.01 3.14
C GLU A 252 -18.79 -6.76 2.72
N MET A 253 -17.98 -6.20 3.65
CA MET A 253 -17.27 -4.96 3.37
C MET A 253 -16.26 -5.12 2.25
N SER A 254 -16.48 -4.37 1.18
CA SER A 254 -15.58 -4.23 0.03
C SER A 254 -15.76 -2.83 -0.56
N MET A 255 -14.82 -2.39 -1.37
CA MET A 255 -14.95 -1.10 -2.07
C MET A 255 -16.20 -1.09 -2.97
N GLN A 256 -16.51 -2.20 -3.63
CA GLN A 256 -17.70 -2.34 -4.48
C GLN A 256 -19.00 -2.23 -3.66
N ARG A 257 -19.05 -2.86 -2.48
CA ARG A 257 -20.22 -2.77 -1.58
C ARG A 257 -20.41 -1.35 -1.05
N LEU A 258 -19.29 -0.70 -0.71
CA LEU A 258 -19.29 0.68 -0.25
C LEU A 258 -19.78 1.66 -1.33
N ARG A 259 -19.24 1.55 -2.57
CA ARG A 259 -19.69 2.34 -3.72
C ARG A 259 -21.20 2.17 -3.98
N ARG A 260 -21.66 0.92 -3.97
CA ARG A 260 -23.09 0.61 -4.13
C ARG A 260 -23.94 1.26 -3.04
N HIS A 261 -23.52 1.16 -1.77
CA HIS A 261 -24.24 1.78 -0.66
C HIS A 261 -24.36 3.31 -0.84
N LEU A 262 -23.28 3.98 -1.24
CA LEU A 262 -23.30 5.43 -1.48
C LEU A 262 -24.21 5.81 -2.67
N ALA A 263 -24.28 4.98 -3.72
CA ALA A 263 -25.13 5.20 -4.88
C ALA A 263 -26.63 4.95 -4.56
N GLU A 264 -26.92 3.95 -3.73
CA GLU A 264 -28.28 3.59 -3.31
C GLU A 264 -28.87 4.55 -2.25
N ASN A 265 -28.01 5.36 -1.57
CA ASN A 265 -28.43 6.27 -0.50
C ASN A 265 -27.95 7.71 -0.76
N PRO A 266 -28.42 8.36 -1.83
CA PRO A 266 -27.91 9.67 -2.25
C PRO A 266 -28.15 10.78 -1.20
N GLU A 267 -29.23 10.66 -0.38
CA GLU A 267 -29.56 11.60 0.69
C GLU A 267 -28.60 11.55 1.89
N GLN A 268 -27.91 10.43 2.11
CA GLN A 268 -26.94 10.24 3.19
C GLN A 268 -25.49 10.28 2.68
N ARG A 269 -25.31 10.13 1.36
CA ARG A 269 -24.02 9.99 0.70
C ARG A 269 -23.03 11.08 1.11
N ASP A 270 -23.46 12.31 1.01
CA ASP A 270 -22.60 13.47 1.22
C ASP A 270 -22.14 13.55 2.69
N GLU A 271 -23.02 13.25 3.64
CA GLU A 271 -22.70 13.15 5.06
C GLU A 271 -21.74 12.00 5.36
N ILE A 272 -21.96 10.84 4.75
CA ILE A 272 -21.07 9.67 4.89
C ILE A 272 -19.68 10.01 4.36
N MET A 273 -19.57 10.61 3.17
CA MET A 273 -18.29 11.00 2.59
C MET A 273 -17.59 12.08 3.41
N ALA A 274 -18.34 13.05 3.94
CA ALA A 274 -17.80 14.13 4.78
C ALA A 274 -17.25 13.67 6.14
N HIS A 275 -17.64 12.46 6.61
CA HIS A 275 -17.02 11.84 7.80
C HIS A 275 -15.50 11.69 7.64
N ASN A 276 -15.02 11.43 6.44
CA ASN A 276 -13.60 11.49 6.12
C ASN A 276 -13.19 12.93 5.82
N GLU A 277 -12.70 13.65 6.82
CA GLU A 277 -12.28 15.05 6.68
C GLU A 277 -11.03 15.22 5.80
N SER A 278 -10.25 14.15 5.57
CA SER A 278 -9.05 14.19 4.73
C SER A 278 -9.41 14.51 3.28
N TYR A 279 -8.66 15.45 2.67
CA TYR A 279 -8.83 15.86 1.28
C TYR A 279 -7.48 15.89 0.58
N VAL A 280 -7.39 15.27 -0.61
CA VAL A 280 -6.18 15.20 -1.43
C VAL A 280 -6.27 16.20 -2.57
N PHE A 281 -5.17 16.90 -2.82
CA PHE A 281 -4.97 17.80 -3.96
C PHE A 281 -4.08 17.12 -5.00
N PHE A 282 -4.33 17.43 -6.27
CA PHE A 282 -3.69 16.75 -7.39
C PHE A 282 -2.81 17.68 -8.23
N ARG A 283 -1.94 17.08 -9.02
CA ARG A 283 -1.18 17.72 -10.10
C ARG A 283 -1.19 16.84 -11.34
N ALA A 284 -1.10 17.44 -12.51
CA ALA A 284 -0.82 16.68 -13.72
C ALA A 284 0.59 16.04 -13.62
N THR A 285 0.74 14.85 -14.20
CA THR A 285 2.01 14.12 -14.23
C THR A 285 2.29 13.57 -15.63
N GLU A 286 3.56 13.50 -15.99
CA GLU A 286 4.00 12.81 -17.20
C GLU A 286 4.20 11.33 -16.87
N GLY A 287 3.24 10.49 -17.27
CA GLY A 287 3.22 9.06 -16.92
C GLY A 287 2.81 8.81 -15.47
N GLY A 288 3.20 7.68 -14.92
CA GLY A 288 2.87 7.26 -13.56
C GLY A 288 2.02 5.98 -13.55
N PRO A 289 1.35 5.66 -12.45
CA PRO A 289 1.26 6.43 -11.21
C PRO A 289 2.56 6.44 -10.43
N PHE A 290 2.82 7.56 -9.74
CA PHE A 290 4.00 7.71 -8.89
C PHE A 290 3.65 7.40 -7.43
N GLY A 291 4.48 6.57 -6.80
CA GLY A 291 4.43 6.37 -5.36
C GLY A 291 5.10 7.50 -4.58
N SER A 292 5.09 7.41 -3.28
CA SER A 292 5.68 8.41 -2.36
C SER A 292 7.20 8.61 -2.52
N LEU A 293 7.87 7.68 -3.18
CA LEU A 293 9.30 7.81 -3.54
C LEU A 293 9.54 8.61 -4.84
N GLU A 294 8.47 9.16 -5.44
CA GLU A 294 8.53 9.85 -6.73
C GLU A 294 9.11 8.98 -7.88
N VAL A 295 8.90 7.68 -7.79
CA VAL A 295 9.13 6.72 -8.87
C VAL A 295 7.80 6.09 -9.29
N PRO A 296 7.64 5.69 -10.55
CA PRO A 296 6.45 4.97 -10.95
C PRO A 296 6.30 3.67 -10.16
N VAL A 297 5.08 3.34 -9.73
CA VAL A 297 4.79 2.04 -9.09
C VAL A 297 4.52 0.98 -10.14
N THR A 298 4.82 -0.28 -9.81
CA THR A 298 4.68 -1.45 -10.70
C THR A 298 3.56 -2.34 -10.21
N ALA A 299 2.59 -2.63 -11.06
CA ALA A 299 1.45 -3.50 -10.72
C ALA A 299 1.91 -4.85 -10.16
N GLY A 300 1.34 -5.25 -9.04
CA GLY A 300 1.69 -6.46 -8.34
C GLY A 300 3.07 -6.47 -7.66
N ARG A 301 3.90 -5.44 -7.85
CA ARG A 301 5.28 -5.38 -7.36
C ARG A 301 5.52 -4.27 -6.33
N SER A 302 4.73 -3.21 -6.34
CA SER A 302 4.89 -2.10 -5.39
C SER A 302 3.93 -2.26 -4.23
N ILE A 303 4.46 -2.08 -3.01
CA ILE A 303 3.63 -2.01 -1.79
C ILE A 303 3.76 -0.64 -1.15
N ALA A 304 2.68 -0.23 -0.49
CA ALA A 304 2.63 0.90 0.42
C ALA A 304 2.64 0.41 1.87
N THR A 305 3.51 0.99 2.70
CA THR A 305 3.66 0.64 4.11
C THR A 305 3.75 1.89 5.00
N ASP A 306 3.88 1.72 6.31
CA ASP A 306 4.18 2.84 7.20
C ASP A 306 5.62 3.33 6.96
N SER A 307 5.74 4.47 6.31
CA SER A 307 7.03 5.07 5.91
C SER A 307 7.92 5.50 7.08
N ARG A 308 7.39 5.47 8.32
CA ARG A 308 8.16 5.77 9.54
C ARG A 308 8.89 4.53 10.06
N LEU A 309 8.44 3.35 9.68
CA LEU A 309 8.96 2.08 10.18
C LEU A 309 9.82 1.39 9.13
N PHE A 310 9.27 1.14 7.96
CA PHE A 310 9.84 0.21 7.00
C PHE A 310 10.78 0.87 5.99
N PRO A 311 11.81 0.15 5.54
CA PRO A 311 12.84 0.71 4.68
C PRO A 311 12.28 1.07 3.29
N LYS A 312 12.37 2.36 2.98
CA LYS A 312 11.94 2.93 1.69
C LYS A 312 12.78 2.36 0.56
N GLY A 313 12.11 1.86 -0.47
CA GLY A 313 12.73 1.28 -1.65
C GLY A 313 13.24 -0.15 -1.47
N ALA A 314 13.19 -0.74 -0.27
CA ALA A 314 13.68 -2.08 -0.02
C ALA A 314 12.80 -3.16 -0.67
N ALA A 315 13.42 -4.28 -1.02
CA ALA A 315 12.71 -5.48 -1.46
C ALA A 315 12.22 -6.30 -0.27
N ALA A 316 11.06 -6.92 -0.45
CA ALA A 316 10.47 -7.86 0.49
C ALA A 316 9.87 -9.06 -0.25
N LEU A 317 9.70 -10.17 0.46
CA LEU A 317 8.92 -11.33 0.04
C LEU A 317 7.62 -11.34 0.84
N ILE A 318 6.48 -11.38 0.15
CA ILE A 318 5.16 -11.40 0.78
C ILE A 318 4.45 -12.73 0.54
N TYR A 319 3.67 -13.15 1.53
CA TYR A 319 2.79 -14.30 1.49
C TYR A 319 1.39 -13.81 1.83
N SER A 320 0.43 -14.03 0.94
CA SER A 320 -0.97 -13.63 1.15
C SER A 320 -1.87 -14.37 0.17
N GLU A 321 -3.14 -13.96 0.07
CA GLU A 321 -4.11 -14.48 -0.87
C GLU A 321 -4.66 -13.36 -1.75
N SER A 322 -4.81 -13.62 -3.04
CA SER A 322 -5.41 -12.70 -3.99
C SER A 322 -6.86 -13.10 -4.29
N PRO A 323 -7.78 -12.13 -4.48
CA PRO A 323 -9.14 -12.44 -4.89
C PRO A 323 -9.18 -13.06 -6.29
N VAL A 324 -10.01 -14.10 -6.45
CA VAL A 324 -10.34 -14.69 -7.75
C VAL A 324 -11.70 -14.18 -8.16
N LEU A 325 -11.80 -13.55 -9.31
CA LEU A 325 -13.02 -12.94 -9.82
C LEU A 325 -13.55 -13.75 -11.03
N ASN A 326 -14.86 -13.80 -11.18
CA ASN A 326 -15.49 -14.31 -12.39
C ASN A 326 -15.50 -13.22 -13.50
N GLY A 327 -15.96 -13.59 -14.72
CA GLY A 327 -16.03 -12.66 -15.86
C GLY A 327 -16.94 -11.43 -15.65
N ALA A 328 -17.75 -11.40 -14.58
CA ALA A 328 -18.56 -10.27 -14.18
C ALA A 328 -17.91 -9.44 -13.03
N GLY A 329 -16.64 -9.66 -12.72
CA GLY A 329 -15.91 -8.98 -11.66
C GLY A 329 -16.37 -9.31 -10.24
N ARG A 330 -17.09 -10.43 -10.01
CA ARG A 330 -17.54 -10.84 -8.68
C ARG A 330 -16.56 -11.84 -8.06
N LEU A 331 -16.34 -11.68 -6.77
CA LEU A 331 -15.49 -12.58 -5.99
C LEU A 331 -16.09 -14.01 -5.99
N ILE A 332 -15.27 -15.00 -6.37
CA ILE A 332 -15.62 -16.42 -6.36
C ILE A 332 -14.68 -17.28 -5.51
N GLY A 333 -13.61 -16.71 -4.99
CA GLY A 333 -12.66 -17.40 -4.13
C GLY A 333 -11.38 -16.63 -3.90
N TRP A 334 -10.42 -17.28 -3.27
CA TRP A 334 -9.11 -16.74 -2.95
C TRP A 334 -8.02 -17.70 -3.41
N ARG A 335 -6.90 -17.18 -3.86
CA ARG A 335 -5.74 -17.95 -4.31
C ARG A 335 -4.49 -17.51 -3.55
N PRO A 336 -3.82 -18.41 -2.82
CA PRO A 336 -2.55 -18.10 -2.18
C PRO A 336 -1.50 -17.69 -3.20
N PHE A 337 -0.66 -16.74 -2.83
CA PHE A 337 0.49 -16.33 -3.62
C PHE A 337 1.69 -15.99 -2.74
N VAL A 338 2.86 -16.11 -3.36
CA VAL A 338 4.14 -15.64 -2.81
C VAL A 338 4.78 -14.77 -3.86
N ARG A 339 5.31 -13.61 -3.45
CA ARG A 339 5.75 -12.59 -4.41
C ARG A 339 6.84 -11.70 -3.85
N PHE A 340 7.86 -11.45 -4.67
CA PHE A 340 8.81 -10.37 -4.39
C PHE A 340 8.17 -9.03 -4.73
N VAL A 341 8.30 -8.07 -3.79
CA VAL A 341 7.73 -6.72 -3.89
C VAL A 341 8.74 -5.67 -3.44
N LEU A 342 8.51 -4.42 -3.80
CA LEU A 342 9.32 -3.27 -3.43
C LEU A 342 8.48 -2.30 -2.60
N ASN A 343 9.03 -1.81 -1.48
CA ASN A 343 8.38 -0.83 -0.62
C ASN A 343 8.56 0.58 -1.22
N GLN A 344 7.67 0.95 -2.15
CA GLN A 344 7.79 2.15 -2.99
C GLN A 344 6.75 3.22 -2.70
N ASP A 345 5.81 2.94 -1.78
CA ASP A 345 4.73 3.85 -1.51
C ASP A 345 4.35 3.91 -0.03
N THR A 346 3.46 4.83 0.32
CA THR A 346 2.84 4.98 1.64
C THR A 346 1.43 5.54 1.50
N GLY A 347 0.62 5.40 2.53
CA GLY A 347 -0.73 5.96 2.54
C GLY A 347 -1.12 6.52 3.91
N GLY A 348 -2.06 7.48 3.91
CA GLY A 348 -2.54 8.13 5.12
C GLY A 348 -3.15 7.17 6.15
N ALA A 349 -3.75 6.08 5.67
CA ALA A 349 -4.38 5.04 6.49
C ALA A 349 -3.43 3.90 6.91
N ILE A 350 -2.21 3.83 6.32
CA ILE A 350 -1.27 2.74 6.57
C ILE A 350 -0.39 3.10 7.76
N ARG A 351 -0.65 2.47 8.90
CA ARG A 351 0.05 2.74 10.16
C ARG A 351 0.40 1.45 10.88
N GLY A 352 1.61 1.42 11.44
CA GLY A 352 2.11 0.28 12.23
C GLY A 352 2.62 -0.88 11.38
N PHE A 353 2.82 -2.02 12.04
CA PHE A 353 3.42 -3.22 11.46
C PHE A 353 2.43 -4.08 10.67
N GLN A 354 1.13 -3.98 10.97
CA GLN A 354 0.10 -4.93 10.57
C GLN A 354 -0.69 -4.48 9.35
N ARG A 355 -0.15 -3.54 8.55
CA ARG A 355 -0.85 -2.98 7.41
C ARG A 355 0.09 -2.78 6.21
N ALA A 356 -0.33 -3.29 5.05
CA ALA A 356 0.30 -2.99 3.77
C ALA A 356 -0.74 -2.98 2.66
N ASP A 357 -0.58 -2.09 1.68
CA ASP A 357 -1.44 -2.03 0.51
C ASP A 357 -0.63 -2.43 -0.74
N LEU A 358 -1.16 -3.34 -1.56
CA LEU A 358 -0.52 -3.81 -2.80
C LEU A 358 -1.08 -3.02 -3.98
N TYR A 359 -0.20 -2.48 -4.82
CA TYR A 359 -0.59 -1.82 -6.05
C TYR A 359 -1.04 -2.84 -7.10
N MET A 360 -2.31 -2.78 -7.51
CA MET A 360 -2.93 -3.75 -8.40
C MET A 360 -2.85 -3.36 -9.88
N GLY A 361 -2.47 -2.11 -10.20
CA GLY A 361 -2.44 -1.61 -11.58
C GLY A 361 -3.42 -0.48 -11.82
N SER A 362 -3.82 -0.27 -13.08
CA SER A 362 -4.71 0.82 -13.48
C SER A 362 -5.98 0.28 -14.15
N GLY A 363 -7.08 1.04 -14.04
CA GLY A 363 -8.35 0.75 -14.70
C GLY A 363 -9.25 -0.22 -13.91
N ASP A 364 -10.33 -0.65 -14.57
CA ASP A 364 -11.46 -1.31 -13.93
C ASP A 364 -11.12 -2.70 -13.39
N ASP A 365 -10.32 -3.48 -14.13
CA ASP A 365 -9.90 -4.82 -13.69
C ASP A 365 -9.02 -4.75 -12.43
N ALA A 366 -8.04 -3.84 -12.43
CA ALA A 366 -7.22 -3.56 -11.25
C ALA A 366 -8.07 -3.06 -10.07
N GLY A 367 -9.06 -2.20 -10.35
CA GLY A 367 -10.02 -1.70 -9.37
C GLY A 367 -10.90 -2.80 -8.78
N ALA A 368 -11.34 -3.76 -9.61
CA ALA A 368 -12.11 -4.90 -9.15
C ALA A 368 -11.31 -5.77 -8.17
N HIS A 369 -10.06 -6.11 -8.52
CA HIS A 369 -9.18 -6.88 -7.64
C HIS A 369 -8.82 -6.11 -6.36
N ALA A 370 -8.42 -4.83 -6.50
CA ALA A 370 -8.09 -3.97 -5.37
C ALA A 370 -9.24 -3.83 -4.38
N GLY A 371 -10.46 -3.74 -4.89
CA GLY A 371 -11.66 -3.54 -4.08
C GLY A 371 -12.06 -4.73 -3.20
N TYR A 372 -11.66 -5.94 -3.58
CA TYR A 372 -11.86 -7.14 -2.78
C TYR A 372 -10.63 -7.52 -1.94
N MET A 373 -9.43 -7.03 -2.29
CA MET A 373 -8.21 -7.40 -1.59
C MET A 373 -8.29 -6.98 -0.11
N ASN A 374 -8.45 -7.96 0.76
CA ASN A 374 -8.54 -7.81 2.21
C ASN A 374 -8.14 -9.14 2.85
N SER A 375 -6.85 -9.47 2.80
CA SER A 375 -6.34 -10.79 3.19
C SER A 375 -5.22 -10.69 4.20
N PRO A 376 -5.18 -11.59 5.20
CA PRO A 376 -4.02 -11.72 6.08
C PRO A 376 -2.81 -12.22 5.30
N GLY A 377 -1.63 -11.93 5.81
CA GLY A 377 -0.40 -12.39 5.21
C GLY A 377 0.83 -12.06 6.04
N LYS A 378 2.00 -12.21 5.42
CA LYS A 378 3.29 -11.94 6.06
C LYS A 378 4.21 -11.17 5.12
N ILE A 379 5.07 -10.32 5.70
CA ILE A 379 6.13 -9.60 4.98
C ILE A 379 7.47 -9.97 5.59
N TYR A 380 8.42 -10.31 4.72
CA TYR A 380 9.82 -10.52 5.09
C TYR A 380 10.69 -9.60 4.24
N PHE A 381 11.41 -8.67 4.87
CA PHE A 381 12.36 -7.82 4.16
C PHE A 381 13.63 -8.61 3.82
N LEU A 382 14.16 -8.36 2.62
CA LEU A 382 15.38 -8.98 2.13
C LEU A 382 16.59 -8.20 2.66
N MET A 383 17.40 -8.86 3.46
CA MET A 383 18.65 -8.31 3.96
C MET A 383 19.82 -9.15 3.47
N LEU A 384 20.91 -8.50 3.02
CA LEU A 384 22.14 -9.24 2.72
C LEU A 384 22.67 -9.88 4.00
N LYS A 385 23.04 -11.14 3.90
CA LYS A 385 23.82 -11.81 4.93
C LYS A 385 25.14 -11.09 5.07
N ASN A 386 25.53 -10.79 6.30
CA ASN A 386 26.88 -10.28 6.54
C ASN A 386 27.86 -11.38 6.13
N SER A 387 28.49 -11.23 4.96
CA SER A 387 29.66 -12.04 4.62
C SER A 387 30.68 -11.77 5.72
N GLY A 388 30.88 -12.76 6.57
CA GLY A 388 31.62 -12.63 7.84
C GLY A 388 32.93 -11.83 7.69
N ARG A 389 33.00 -10.72 8.42
CA ARG A 389 34.27 -10.22 8.93
C ARG A 389 34.77 -11.17 10.05
N GLY A 390 35.01 -12.41 9.67
CA GLY A 390 35.41 -13.47 10.61
C GLY A 390 36.52 -14.34 10.06
N ALA A 391 37.56 -13.72 9.45
CA ALA A 391 38.80 -14.45 9.11
C ALA A 391 39.95 -13.50 8.86
N LEU A 392 40.24 -12.57 9.77
CA LEU A 392 41.53 -11.87 9.84
C LEU A 392 41.80 -11.49 11.31
N ARG A 393 41.94 -12.50 12.15
CA ARG A 393 42.75 -12.45 13.37
C ARG A 393 43.48 -13.78 13.43
N ARG A 394 44.64 -13.83 12.81
CA ARG A 394 45.76 -14.61 13.23
C ARG A 394 47.03 -13.75 13.10
#